data_9ecbd745cb3d7b72b3b3ca02ad6b1dba
#
_entry.id   9ecbd745cb3d7b72b3b3ca02ad6b1dba
#
_cell.length_a   1.000
_cell.length_b   1.000
_cell.length_c   1.000
_cell.angle_alpha   90.00
_cell.angle_beta   90.00
_cell.angle_gamma   90.00
#
_symmetry.space_group_name_H-M   'P 1'
#
loop_
_entity.id
_entity.type
_entity.pdbx_description
1 polymer ?
#
loop_
_entity_poly.entity_id
_entity_poly.type
_entity_poly.pdbx_seq_one_letter_code
_entity_poly.pdbx_strand_id
1 'polypeptide(L)'
;MVEKSNVPEIRFAGFADPWEQRKLGELADSFEYGLNVPASDFDGIHKYLRITDIDDETHRFNESDLTSPLTDLMKCEQYRLAEGDLLFARTGASVGKTYLYQSSDGLAYYAGFLIRAHIHDDASADFVFQSTLTERYRRFVSITSQRSGQPGINAKEYSEYEVPTPSLSEQRLIGRLFSRLDALITLHQRKLELLRNIKKALLDKMFVEGE
;
A
#
# COMPACT_ATOMS: atom_id res chain seq x y z
N MET A 1 -18.38 9.13 29.29
CA MET A 1 -17.60 8.73 28.11
C MET A 1 -17.34 7.25 28.27
N VAL A 2 -17.86 6.41 27.36
CA VAL A 2 -17.55 4.97 27.38
C VAL A 2 -16.09 4.85 26.95
N GLU A 3 -15.21 4.37 27.84
CA GLU A 3 -13.86 3.96 27.46
C GLU A 3 -14.01 2.97 26.28
N LYS A 4 -13.55 3.37 25.09
CA LYS A 4 -13.46 2.43 23.97
C LYS A 4 -12.49 1.36 24.39
N SER A 5 -12.99 0.16 24.63
CA SER A 5 -12.20 -1.02 24.89
C SER A 5 -11.16 -1.17 23.77
N ASN A 6 -9.86 -1.21 24.11
CA ASN A 6 -8.78 -1.51 23.18
C ASN A 6 -8.75 -3.01 22.79
N VAL A 7 -9.90 -3.66 22.84
CA VAL A 7 -10.10 -5.06 22.47
C VAL A 7 -11.05 -5.10 21.29
N PRO A 8 -10.64 -5.69 20.15
CA PRO A 8 -11.52 -5.82 18.98
C PRO A 8 -12.65 -6.84 19.26
N GLU A 9 -13.79 -6.66 18.57
CA GLU A 9 -14.94 -7.56 18.67
C GLU A 9 -14.66 -8.95 18.11
N ILE A 10 -13.81 -9.05 17.09
CA ILE A 10 -13.40 -10.31 16.45
C ILE A 10 -11.91 -10.49 16.68
N ARG A 11 -11.52 -11.66 17.19
CA ARG A 11 -10.15 -11.96 17.56
C ARG A 11 -9.84 -13.45 17.37
N PHE A 12 -8.58 -13.76 17.11
CA PHE A 12 -8.13 -15.15 17.12
C PHE A 12 -8.20 -15.75 18.53
N ALA A 13 -8.56 -17.03 18.63
CA ALA A 13 -8.57 -17.72 19.91
C ALA A 13 -7.15 -17.75 20.54
N GLY A 14 -7.08 -17.55 21.86
CA GLY A 14 -5.83 -17.54 22.62
C GLY A 14 -5.22 -16.16 22.85
N PHE A 15 -5.81 -15.10 22.30
CA PHE A 15 -5.38 -13.72 22.58
C PHE A 15 -6.44 -13.00 23.40
N ALA A 16 -6.05 -12.45 24.56
CA ALA A 16 -6.95 -11.75 25.48
C ALA A 16 -6.46 -10.35 25.88
N ASP A 17 -5.14 -10.10 25.76
CA ASP A 17 -4.54 -8.86 26.22
C ASP A 17 -5.05 -7.65 25.41
N PRO A 18 -5.31 -6.50 26.04
CA PRO A 18 -5.69 -5.28 25.34
C PRO A 18 -4.62 -4.89 24.31
N TRP A 19 -5.05 -4.28 23.18
CA TRP A 19 -4.13 -3.73 22.21
C TRP A 19 -3.53 -2.42 22.71
N GLU A 20 -2.24 -2.23 22.48
CA GLU A 20 -1.54 -0.98 22.79
C GLU A 20 -1.77 0.05 21.68
N GLN A 21 -1.80 1.35 22.04
CA GLN A 21 -1.76 2.42 21.03
C GLN A 21 -0.30 2.78 20.79
N ARG A 22 0.19 2.50 19.59
CA ARG A 22 1.56 2.84 19.17
C ARG A 22 1.52 3.81 17.99
N LYS A 23 2.42 4.77 17.95
CA LYS A 23 2.60 5.60 16.77
C LYS A 23 3.26 4.80 15.66
N LEU A 24 2.93 5.10 14.40
CA LEU A 24 3.55 4.46 13.26
C LEU A 24 5.09 4.65 13.27
N GLY A 25 5.57 5.80 13.77
CA GLY A 25 6.99 6.06 13.96
C GLY A 25 7.69 5.17 14.99
N GLU A 26 6.93 4.45 15.82
CA GLU A 26 7.46 3.45 16.77
C GLU A 26 7.46 2.03 16.16
N LEU A 27 6.87 1.87 14.97
CA LEU A 27 6.77 0.62 14.25
C LEU A 27 7.66 0.58 13.00
N ALA A 28 8.39 1.68 12.72
CA ALA A 28 9.24 1.83 11.55
C ALA A 28 10.59 2.47 11.88
N ASP A 29 11.65 2.03 11.22
CA ASP A 29 13.03 2.53 11.40
C ASP A 29 13.19 3.97 10.93
N SER A 30 12.53 4.32 9.84
CA SER A 30 12.68 5.63 9.19
C SER A 30 11.46 6.01 8.37
N PHE A 31 11.35 7.31 8.08
CA PHE A 31 10.39 7.86 7.10
C PHE A 31 11.16 8.70 6.09
N GLU A 32 11.30 8.22 4.89
CA GLU A 32 12.17 8.80 3.87
C GLU A 32 11.38 9.19 2.62
N TYR A 33 11.74 10.34 2.04
CA TYR A 33 11.17 10.78 0.78
C TYR A 33 11.84 10.06 -0.39
N GLY A 34 11.05 9.78 -1.43
CA GLY A 34 11.53 9.10 -2.62
C GLY A 34 12.40 9.96 -3.53
N LEU A 35 12.88 9.33 -4.57
CA LEU A 35 13.78 9.88 -5.57
C LEU A 35 13.07 10.96 -6.40
N ASN A 36 13.67 12.12 -6.50
CA ASN A 36 13.11 13.24 -7.26
C ASN A 36 13.83 13.42 -8.60
N VAL A 37 13.53 12.52 -9.55
CA VAL A 37 14.04 12.55 -10.92
C VAL A 37 12.90 12.31 -11.91
N PRO A 38 13.06 12.69 -13.18
CA PRO A 38 12.10 12.34 -14.22
C PRO A 38 11.98 10.83 -14.40
N ALA A 39 10.80 10.39 -14.84
CA ALA A 39 10.61 9.04 -15.35
C ALA A 39 11.07 8.97 -16.82
N SER A 40 11.55 7.81 -17.23
CA SER A 40 11.85 7.44 -18.61
C SER A 40 11.09 6.18 -19.00
N ASP A 41 11.17 5.79 -20.25
CA ASP A 41 10.66 4.50 -20.72
C ASP A 41 11.27 3.36 -19.89
N PHE A 42 10.47 2.32 -19.65
CA PHE A 42 10.91 1.17 -18.87
C PHE A 42 12.08 0.45 -19.52
N ASP A 43 13.18 0.31 -18.80
CA ASP A 43 14.42 -0.33 -19.27
C ASP A 43 14.36 -1.86 -19.26
N GLY A 44 13.24 -2.44 -18.80
CA GLY A 44 13.06 -3.89 -18.67
C GLY A 44 13.47 -4.49 -17.33
N ILE A 45 14.04 -3.68 -16.42
CA ILE A 45 14.59 -4.17 -15.13
C ILE A 45 14.16 -3.28 -13.97
N HIS A 46 14.40 -1.96 -14.06
CA HIS A 46 14.29 -1.02 -12.94
C HIS A 46 12.95 -0.30 -12.97
N LYS A 47 12.02 -0.74 -12.16
CA LYS A 47 10.70 -0.11 -12.04
C LYS A 47 10.77 1.17 -11.21
N TYR A 48 10.04 2.21 -11.61
CA TYR A 48 9.92 3.47 -10.90
C TYR A 48 8.48 3.67 -10.42
N LEU A 49 8.24 3.42 -9.15
CA LEU A 49 6.91 3.50 -8.54
C LEU A 49 6.52 4.95 -8.26
N ARG A 50 5.47 5.43 -8.92
CA ARG A 50 4.87 6.75 -8.73
C ARG A 50 3.55 6.63 -7.97
N ILE A 51 3.02 7.75 -7.45
CA ILE A 51 1.71 7.77 -6.78
C ILE A 51 0.55 7.32 -7.69
N THR A 52 0.70 7.48 -9.00
CA THR A 52 -0.28 7.07 -10.02
C THR A 52 -0.27 5.58 -10.31
N ASP A 53 0.81 4.91 -9.95
CA ASP A 53 1.01 3.49 -10.25
C ASP A 53 0.49 2.59 -9.11
N ILE A 54 -0.01 3.19 -8.03
CA ILE A 54 -0.71 2.47 -6.96
C ILE A 54 -2.20 2.44 -7.28
N ASP A 55 -2.75 1.26 -7.50
CA ASP A 55 -4.16 1.06 -7.78
C ASP A 55 -5.04 1.47 -6.60
N ASP A 56 -6.16 2.15 -6.88
CA ASP A 56 -7.02 2.74 -5.85
C ASP A 56 -7.83 1.72 -5.05
N GLU A 57 -8.17 0.58 -5.66
CA GLU A 57 -9.02 -0.43 -5.04
C GLU A 57 -8.19 -1.53 -4.35
N THR A 58 -7.13 -1.98 -5.03
CA THR A 58 -6.33 -3.12 -4.58
C THR A 58 -5.11 -2.72 -3.78
N HIS A 59 -4.71 -1.45 -3.82
CA HIS A 59 -3.47 -0.94 -3.24
C HIS A 59 -2.23 -1.69 -3.73
N ARG A 60 -2.25 -2.16 -4.98
CA ARG A 60 -1.15 -2.89 -5.62
C ARG A 60 -0.46 -2.03 -6.65
N PHE A 61 0.75 -2.44 -7.00
CA PHE A 61 1.49 -1.82 -8.09
C PHE A 61 0.81 -2.16 -9.43
N ASN A 62 0.40 -1.13 -10.16
CA ASN A 62 -0.16 -1.27 -11.51
C ASN A 62 0.99 -1.29 -12.53
N GLU A 63 1.17 -2.41 -13.19
CA GLU A 63 2.26 -2.64 -14.14
C GLU A 63 1.87 -2.32 -15.60
N SER A 64 0.72 -1.68 -15.83
CA SER A 64 0.26 -1.40 -17.22
C SER A 64 1.07 -0.31 -17.92
N ASP A 65 1.72 0.58 -17.18
CA ASP A 65 2.51 1.72 -17.70
C ASP A 65 3.82 1.87 -16.93
N LEU A 66 4.67 0.84 -17.02
CA LEU A 66 5.94 0.81 -16.31
C LEU A 66 6.89 1.89 -16.82
N THR A 67 7.60 2.51 -15.88
CA THR A 67 8.66 3.48 -16.16
C THR A 67 9.91 3.14 -15.36
N SER A 68 11.04 3.74 -15.75
CA SER A 68 12.31 3.66 -15.03
C SER A 68 12.76 5.06 -14.57
N PRO A 69 13.51 5.17 -13.46
CA PRO A 69 14.07 6.47 -13.06
C PRO A 69 15.16 6.91 -14.05
N LEU A 70 15.07 8.13 -14.55
CA LEU A 70 16.08 8.71 -15.46
C LEU A 70 17.26 9.27 -14.64
N THR A 71 18.15 8.38 -14.17
CA THR A 71 19.30 8.75 -13.36
C THR A 71 20.34 7.64 -13.32
N ASP A 72 21.52 7.95 -12.77
CA ASP A 72 22.57 6.95 -12.43
C ASP A 72 22.14 6.17 -11.16
N LEU A 73 21.57 4.99 -11.36
CA LEU A 73 21.03 4.16 -10.28
C LEU A 73 22.10 3.66 -9.29
N MET A 74 23.38 3.61 -9.68
CA MET A 74 24.47 3.26 -8.76
C MET A 74 24.61 4.24 -7.59
N LYS A 75 24.08 5.46 -7.76
CA LYS A 75 24.05 6.50 -6.71
C LYS A 75 22.73 6.58 -5.97
N CYS A 76 21.78 5.72 -6.29
CA CYS A 76 20.40 5.80 -5.83
C CYS A 76 19.94 4.53 -5.09
N GLU A 77 20.87 3.66 -4.67
CA GLU A 77 20.55 2.41 -3.95
C GLU A 77 19.68 2.62 -2.71
N GLN A 78 19.81 3.74 -2.02
CA GLN A 78 18.99 4.11 -0.86
C GLN A 78 17.50 4.27 -1.20
N TYR A 79 17.14 4.45 -2.47
CA TYR A 79 15.75 4.55 -2.93
C TYR A 79 15.21 3.22 -3.49
N ARG A 80 16.01 2.18 -3.47
CA ARG A 80 15.56 0.84 -3.82
C ARG A 80 14.64 0.31 -2.74
N LEU A 81 13.53 -0.30 -3.15
CA LEU A 81 12.57 -0.91 -2.23
C LEU A 81 13.04 -2.29 -1.78
N ALA A 82 12.73 -2.60 -0.54
CA ALA A 82 12.98 -3.88 0.11
C ALA A 82 11.71 -4.41 0.77
N GLU A 83 11.68 -5.70 1.08
CA GLU A 83 10.59 -6.32 1.82
C GLU A 83 10.37 -5.61 3.16
N GLY A 84 9.11 -5.32 3.51
CA GLY A 84 8.75 -4.55 4.70
C GLY A 84 8.63 -3.04 4.46
N ASP A 85 8.98 -2.54 3.26
CA ASP A 85 8.79 -1.13 2.91
C ASP A 85 7.31 -0.83 2.67
N LEU A 86 6.75 0.05 3.49
CA LEU A 86 5.40 0.59 3.35
C LEU A 86 5.46 2.00 2.79
N LEU A 87 4.83 2.22 1.64
CA LEU A 87 4.83 3.52 0.96
C LEU A 87 3.54 4.28 1.20
N PHE A 88 3.67 5.60 1.31
CA PHE A 88 2.57 6.55 1.52
C PHE A 88 2.60 7.64 0.47
N ALA A 89 1.51 7.81 -0.26
CA ALA A 89 1.35 8.97 -1.15
C ALA A 89 1.15 10.24 -0.33
N ARG A 90 2.04 11.24 -0.55
CA ARG A 90 2.12 12.43 0.32
C ARG A 90 1.33 13.63 -0.15
N THR A 91 0.79 13.66 -1.37
CA THR A 91 0.23 14.88 -1.96
C THR A 91 -0.87 14.63 -2.98
N GLY A 92 -1.69 15.65 -3.20
CA GLY A 92 -2.73 15.68 -4.23
C GLY A 92 -3.91 14.77 -3.96
N ALA A 93 -4.59 14.37 -5.03
CA ALA A 93 -5.76 13.48 -4.95
C ALA A 93 -5.43 12.08 -4.40
N SER A 94 -4.16 11.67 -4.52
CA SER A 94 -3.70 10.36 -4.03
C SER A 94 -3.23 10.39 -2.57
N VAL A 95 -3.28 11.54 -1.87
CA VAL A 95 -2.80 11.63 -0.48
C VAL A 95 -3.45 10.56 0.40
N GLY A 96 -2.64 9.89 1.21
CA GLY A 96 -3.09 8.80 2.06
C GLY A 96 -3.16 7.42 1.38
N LYS A 97 -2.98 7.30 0.06
CA LYS A 97 -2.87 6.02 -0.60
C LYS A 97 -1.61 5.31 -0.12
N THR A 98 -1.71 4.00 0.13
CA THR A 98 -0.60 3.18 0.66
C THR A 98 -0.33 1.98 -0.23
N TYR A 99 0.91 1.50 -0.19
CA TYR A 99 1.35 0.31 -0.90
C TYR A 99 2.44 -0.39 -0.09
N LEU A 100 2.29 -1.67 0.15
CA LEU A 100 3.31 -2.52 0.77
C LEU A 100 4.11 -3.21 -0.33
N TYR A 101 5.41 -2.93 -0.40
CA TYR A 101 6.28 -3.56 -1.38
C TYR A 101 6.39 -5.08 -1.14
N GLN A 102 6.34 -5.82 -2.23
CA GLN A 102 6.52 -7.27 -2.27
C GLN A 102 7.71 -7.61 -3.16
N SER A 103 8.58 -8.49 -2.73
CA SER A 103 9.75 -8.91 -3.54
C SER A 103 9.35 -9.50 -4.91
N SER A 104 8.11 -10.02 -5.04
CA SER A 104 7.53 -10.46 -6.31
C SER A 104 7.32 -9.35 -7.33
N ASP A 105 7.26 -8.09 -6.89
CA ASP A 105 7.06 -6.93 -7.77
C ASP A 105 8.35 -6.55 -8.53
N GLY A 106 9.47 -7.22 -8.18
CA GLY A 106 10.76 -7.05 -8.84
C GLY A 106 11.53 -5.82 -8.37
N LEU A 107 12.61 -5.49 -9.03
CA LEU A 107 13.49 -4.39 -8.65
C LEU A 107 12.80 -3.03 -8.86
N ALA A 108 12.49 -2.33 -7.77
CA ALA A 108 11.74 -1.09 -7.81
C ALA A 108 12.40 0.02 -6.99
N TYR A 109 12.25 1.23 -7.48
CA TYR A 109 12.62 2.51 -6.83
C TYR A 109 11.35 3.35 -6.67
N TYR A 110 11.27 4.19 -5.65
CA TYR A 110 10.07 4.98 -5.39
C TYR A 110 10.30 6.48 -5.62
N ALA A 111 9.28 7.14 -6.17
CA ALA A 111 9.33 8.53 -6.59
C ALA A 111 9.11 9.52 -5.43
N GLY A 112 9.55 10.77 -5.59
CA GLY A 112 9.57 11.81 -4.56
C GLY A 112 8.22 12.24 -4.00
N PHE A 113 7.10 11.85 -4.62
CA PHE A 113 5.75 12.04 -4.07
C PHE A 113 5.30 10.89 -3.15
N LEU A 114 6.17 9.93 -2.91
CA LEU A 114 5.99 8.86 -1.93
C LEU A 114 6.91 9.08 -0.72
N ILE A 115 6.45 8.61 0.42
CA ILE A 115 7.23 8.49 1.65
C ILE A 115 7.31 7.00 1.96
N ARG A 116 8.53 6.48 2.17
CA ARG A 116 8.78 5.12 2.61
C ARG A 116 8.89 5.07 4.12
N ALA A 117 8.20 4.13 4.75
CA ALA A 117 8.44 3.67 6.11
C ALA A 117 8.92 2.22 6.05
N HIS A 118 10.13 1.95 6.52
CA HIS A 118 10.62 0.58 6.67
C HIS A 118 10.14 0.02 8.01
N ILE A 119 9.26 -0.99 7.96
CA ILE A 119 8.65 -1.54 9.18
C ILE A 119 9.64 -2.44 9.91
N HIS A 120 9.78 -2.24 11.21
CA HIS A 120 10.67 -3.02 12.08
C HIS A 120 10.37 -4.53 12.05
N ASP A 121 11.38 -5.35 12.29
CA ASP A 121 11.24 -6.81 12.42
C ASP A 121 10.38 -7.25 13.62
N ASP A 122 10.21 -6.39 14.63
CA ASP A 122 9.33 -6.60 15.79
C ASP A 122 7.87 -6.17 15.55
N ALA A 123 7.56 -5.73 14.33
CA ALA A 123 6.23 -5.47 13.84
C ALA A 123 5.94 -6.26 12.55
N SER A 124 4.67 -6.48 12.25
CA SER A 124 4.28 -7.14 11.00
C SER A 124 3.92 -6.09 9.95
N ALA A 125 4.72 -5.98 8.88
CA ALA A 125 4.47 -5.04 7.79
C ALA A 125 3.08 -5.25 7.16
N ASP A 126 2.65 -6.50 6.95
CA ASP A 126 1.30 -6.83 6.51
C ASP A 126 0.23 -6.28 7.44
N PHE A 127 0.39 -6.42 8.76
CA PHE A 127 -0.56 -5.91 9.74
C PHE A 127 -0.62 -4.38 9.71
N VAL A 128 0.55 -3.72 9.69
CA VAL A 128 0.64 -2.27 9.62
C VAL A 128 0.00 -1.75 8.33
N PHE A 129 0.28 -2.38 7.20
CA PHE A 129 -0.36 -2.05 5.92
C PHE A 129 -1.89 -2.19 6.02
N GLN A 130 -2.41 -3.31 6.52
CA GLN A 130 -3.85 -3.51 6.68
C GLN A 130 -4.49 -2.46 7.58
N SER A 131 -3.77 -1.96 8.59
CA SER A 131 -4.27 -0.86 9.44
C SER A 131 -4.51 0.43 8.65
N THR A 132 -3.76 0.65 7.56
CA THR A 132 -3.91 1.82 6.67
C THR A 132 -5.11 1.71 5.73
N LEU A 133 -5.77 0.58 5.66
CA LEU A 133 -6.99 0.38 4.85
C LEU A 133 -8.28 0.61 5.65
N THR A 134 -8.14 0.94 6.94
CA THR A 134 -9.27 1.11 7.87
C THR A 134 -9.91 2.52 7.79
N GLU A 135 -11.15 2.63 8.26
CA GLU A 135 -11.83 3.91 8.39
C GLU A 135 -11.10 4.86 9.36
N ARG A 136 -10.43 4.32 10.38
CA ARG A 136 -9.59 5.10 11.30
C ARG A 136 -8.47 5.84 10.56
N TYR A 137 -7.77 5.15 9.66
CA TYR A 137 -6.73 5.74 8.85
C TYR A 137 -7.29 6.77 7.86
N ARG A 138 -8.40 6.46 7.18
CA ARG A 138 -9.06 7.43 6.28
C ARG A 138 -9.42 8.72 7.00
N ARG A 139 -9.92 8.61 8.23
CA ARG A 139 -10.22 9.80 9.06
C ARG A 139 -8.94 10.56 9.42
N PHE A 140 -7.87 9.88 9.80
CA PHE A 140 -6.57 10.51 10.05
C PHE A 140 -6.10 11.29 8.81
N VAL A 141 -6.11 10.66 7.63
CA VAL A 141 -5.74 11.30 6.35
C VAL A 141 -6.62 12.53 6.08
N SER A 142 -7.93 12.38 6.20
CA SER A 142 -8.89 13.47 5.95
C SER A 142 -8.63 14.70 6.82
N ILE A 143 -8.27 14.50 8.09
CA ILE A 143 -8.00 15.61 9.04
C ILE A 143 -6.60 16.19 8.80
N THR A 144 -5.59 15.31 8.67
CA THR A 144 -4.18 15.73 8.65
C THR A 144 -3.78 16.33 7.30
N SER A 145 -4.41 15.92 6.20
CA SER A 145 -4.07 16.40 4.85
C SER A 145 -4.59 17.80 4.54
N GLN A 146 -5.45 18.39 5.40
CA GLN A 146 -6.04 19.70 5.13
C GLN A 146 -4.97 20.79 5.08
N ARG A 147 -4.92 21.51 3.95
CA ARG A 147 -4.03 22.64 3.70
C ARG A 147 -4.82 23.75 2.98
N SER A 148 -4.32 24.97 3.03
CA SER A 148 -4.91 26.09 2.29
C SER A 148 -4.80 25.96 0.77
N GLY A 149 -3.90 25.12 0.31
CA GLY A 149 -3.67 24.77 -1.10
C GLY A 149 -3.91 23.29 -1.37
N GLN A 150 -2.96 22.63 -2.01
CA GLN A 150 -3.05 21.19 -2.32
C GLN A 150 -2.98 20.34 -1.05
N PRO A 151 -3.87 19.33 -0.88
CA PRO A 151 -3.79 18.38 0.22
C PRO A 151 -2.41 17.71 0.31
N GLY A 152 -1.94 17.49 1.53
CA GLY A 152 -0.64 16.86 1.73
C GLY A 152 -0.40 16.40 3.16
N ILE A 153 0.40 15.34 3.31
CA ILE A 153 0.87 14.82 4.60
C ILE A 153 2.38 14.60 4.47
N ASN A 154 3.15 15.09 5.42
CA ASN A 154 4.61 14.91 5.45
C ASN A 154 5.02 13.68 6.28
N ALA A 155 6.30 13.34 6.24
CA ALA A 155 6.86 12.18 6.92
C ALA A 155 6.61 12.19 8.44
N LYS A 156 6.77 13.36 9.08
CA LYS A 156 6.52 13.50 10.52
C LYS A 156 5.04 13.32 10.86
N GLU A 157 4.14 13.84 10.03
CA GLU A 157 2.70 13.69 10.27
C GLU A 157 2.26 12.23 10.09
N TYR A 158 2.81 11.48 9.11
CA TYR A 158 2.55 10.05 8.99
C TYR A 158 3.09 9.26 10.19
N SER A 159 4.27 9.60 10.71
CA SER A 159 4.85 8.92 11.88
C SER A 159 3.99 9.08 13.15
N GLU A 160 3.17 10.12 13.24
CA GLU A 160 2.24 10.35 14.38
C GLU A 160 0.91 9.57 14.27
N TYR A 161 0.67 8.84 13.17
CA TYR A 161 -0.53 8.02 13.05
C TYR A 161 -0.55 6.92 14.12
N GLU A 162 -1.62 6.86 14.91
CA GLU A 162 -1.79 5.89 15.98
C GLU A 162 -2.39 4.57 15.48
N VAL A 163 -1.64 3.50 15.62
CA VAL A 163 -2.02 2.14 15.25
C VAL A 163 -2.34 1.35 16.52
N PRO A 164 -3.59 0.86 16.70
CA PRO A 164 -3.88 -0.12 17.75
C PRO A 164 -3.11 -1.42 17.44
N THR A 165 -2.20 -1.80 18.32
CA THR A 165 -1.17 -2.81 18.04
C THR A 165 -1.26 -3.94 19.04
N PRO A 166 -1.57 -5.18 18.62
CA PRO A 166 -1.50 -6.38 19.43
C PRO A 166 -0.07 -6.93 19.55
N SER A 167 0.10 -8.05 20.23
CA SER A 167 1.36 -8.78 20.21
C SER A 167 1.79 -9.15 18.78
N LEU A 168 3.10 -9.24 18.54
CA LEU A 168 3.66 -9.55 17.20
C LEU A 168 3.08 -10.86 16.61
N SER A 169 2.85 -11.87 17.48
CA SER A 169 2.26 -13.14 17.05
C SER A 169 0.83 -12.95 16.51
N GLU A 170 0.02 -12.12 17.15
CA GLU A 170 -1.32 -11.80 16.67
C GLU A 170 -1.28 -10.91 15.42
N GLN A 171 -0.40 -9.90 15.37
CA GLN A 171 -0.19 -9.09 14.16
C GLN A 171 0.08 -9.97 12.93
N ARG A 172 0.99 -10.95 13.06
CA ARG A 172 1.32 -11.89 11.97
C ARG A 172 0.15 -12.77 11.55
N LEU A 173 -0.74 -13.14 12.47
CA LEU A 173 -1.95 -13.90 12.13
C LEU A 173 -2.96 -13.02 11.38
N ILE A 174 -3.19 -11.81 11.87
CA ILE A 174 -4.09 -10.84 11.25
C ILE A 174 -3.57 -10.47 9.85
N GLY A 175 -2.32 -10.06 9.73
CA GLY A 175 -1.69 -9.70 8.47
C GLY A 175 -1.82 -10.82 7.42
N ARG A 176 -1.44 -12.06 7.79
CA ARG A 176 -1.57 -13.22 6.90
C ARG A 176 -3.01 -13.54 6.49
N LEU A 177 -3.98 -13.35 7.39
CA LEU A 177 -5.39 -13.56 7.04
C LEU A 177 -5.81 -12.58 5.93
N PHE A 178 -5.57 -11.28 6.12
CA PHE A 178 -5.97 -10.28 5.16
C PHE A 178 -5.17 -10.37 3.86
N SER A 179 -3.86 -10.60 3.89
CA SER A 179 -3.05 -10.83 2.68
C SER A 179 -3.57 -12.00 1.84
N ARG A 180 -4.05 -13.08 2.50
CA ARG A 180 -4.69 -14.20 1.79
C ARG A 180 -6.04 -13.81 1.19
N LEU A 181 -6.85 -13.02 1.90
CA LEU A 181 -8.12 -12.53 1.37
C LEU A 181 -7.88 -11.61 0.15
N ASP A 182 -6.92 -10.71 0.22
CA ASP A 182 -6.54 -9.82 -0.90
C ASP A 182 -6.08 -10.62 -2.12
N ALA A 183 -5.27 -11.67 -1.90
CA ALA A 183 -4.84 -12.56 -2.96
C ALA A 183 -6.02 -13.30 -3.63
N LEU A 184 -6.99 -13.79 -2.84
CA LEU A 184 -8.20 -14.43 -3.34
C LEU A 184 -9.08 -13.44 -4.11
N ILE A 185 -9.29 -12.24 -3.60
CA ILE A 185 -10.05 -11.18 -4.26
C ILE A 185 -9.43 -10.89 -5.63
N THR A 186 -8.11 -10.67 -5.68
CA THR A 186 -7.38 -10.40 -6.93
C THR A 186 -7.52 -11.55 -7.94
N LEU A 187 -7.40 -12.79 -7.48
CA LEU A 187 -7.56 -13.97 -8.34
C LEU A 187 -8.98 -14.04 -8.93
N HIS A 188 -10.00 -13.78 -8.11
CA HIS A 188 -11.39 -13.80 -8.56
C HIS A 188 -11.71 -12.64 -9.53
N GLN A 189 -11.15 -11.46 -9.30
CA GLN A 189 -11.28 -10.31 -10.22
C GLN A 189 -10.68 -10.64 -11.60
N ARG A 190 -9.45 -11.18 -11.64
CA ARG A 190 -8.80 -11.64 -12.90
C ARG A 190 -9.64 -12.71 -13.62
N LYS A 191 -10.16 -13.68 -12.87
CA LYS A 191 -11.04 -14.73 -13.44
C LYS A 191 -12.32 -14.13 -14.01
N LEU A 192 -12.94 -13.17 -13.32
CA LEU A 192 -14.15 -12.50 -13.79
C LEU A 192 -13.88 -11.72 -15.08
N GLU A 193 -12.77 -11.00 -15.15
CA GLU A 193 -12.36 -10.27 -16.34
C GLU A 193 -12.14 -11.21 -17.53
N LEU A 194 -11.42 -12.31 -17.34
CA LEU A 194 -11.20 -13.32 -18.37
C LEU A 194 -12.52 -13.90 -18.89
N LEU A 195 -13.46 -14.24 -17.99
CA LEU A 195 -14.78 -14.77 -18.38
C LEU A 195 -15.59 -13.72 -19.14
N ARG A 196 -15.53 -12.44 -18.77
CA ARG A 196 -16.17 -11.35 -19.51
C ARG A 196 -15.60 -11.22 -20.93
N ASN A 197 -14.28 -11.30 -21.07
CA ASN A 197 -13.60 -11.24 -22.37
C ASN A 197 -13.97 -12.45 -23.26
N ILE A 198 -14.00 -13.66 -22.69
CA ILE A 198 -14.45 -14.86 -23.40
C ILE A 198 -15.91 -14.71 -23.84
N LYS A 199 -16.81 -14.27 -22.94
CA LYS A 199 -18.20 -14.03 -23.27
C LYS A 199 -18.34 -13.04 -24.43
N LYS A 200 -17.64 -11.90 -24.37
CA LYS A 200 -17.63 -10.89 -25.43
C LYS A 200 -17.19 -11.51 -26.76
N ALA A 201 -16.04 -12.18 -26.79
CA ALA A 201 -15.51 -12.79 -27.99
C ALA A 201 -16.44 -13.88 -28.60
N LEU A 202 -17.17 -14.62 -27.75
CA LEU A 202 -18.16 -15.59 -28.23
C LEU A 202 -19.40 -14.91 -28.81
N LEU A 203 -19.89 -13.84 -28.16
CA LEU A 203 -21.02 -13.06 -28.69
C LEU A 203 -20.68 -12.51 -30.09
N ASP A 204 -19.51 -11.87 -30.24
CA ASP A 204 -19.06 -11.30 -31.51
C ASP A 204 -18.91 -12.37 -32.62
N LYS A 205 -18.60 -13.63 -32.27
CA LYS A 205 -18.41 -14.71 -33.24
C LYS A 205 -19.65 -15.57 -33.50
N MET A 206 -20.59 -15.62 -32.57
CA MET A 206 -21.79 -16.48 -32.69
C MET A 206 -23.00 -15.76 -33.27
N PHE A 207 -22.98 -14.44 -33.28
CA PHE A 207 -24.05 -13.64 -33.88
C PHE A 207 -23.53 -12.98 -35.17
N VAL A 208 -24.32 -13.03 -36.21
CA VAL A 208 -24.02 -12.36 -37.48
C VAL A 208 -24.25 -10.87 -37.29
N GLU A 209 -23.27 -10.04 -37.66
CA GLU A 209 -23.49 -8.60 -37.78
C GLU A 209 -24.51 -8.38 -38.89
N GLY A 210 -25.69 -7.80 -38.54
CA GLY A 210 -26.69 -7.42 -39.55
C GLY A 210 -26.10 -6.34 -40.47
N GLU A 211 -26.32 -6.47 -41.79
CA GLU A 211 -26.03 -5.44 -42.78
C GLU A 211 -26.83 -4.15 -42.50
#